data_9784b1afd9dff6d2b2b6178ef116f861
#
_entry.id   9784b1afd9dff6d2b2b6178ef116f861
#
_cell.length_a   1.000
_cell.length_b   1.000
_cell.length_c   1.000
_cell.angle_alpha   90.00
_cell.angle_beta   90.00
_cell.angle_gamma   90.00
#
_symmetry.space_group_name_H-M   'P 1'
#
loop_
_entity.id
_entity.type
_entity.pdbx_description
1 polymer ?
#
loop_
_entity_poly.entity_id
_entity_poly.type
_entity_poly.pdbx_seq_one_letter_code
_entity_poly.pdbx_strand_id
1 'polypeptide(L)'
;SFLEPLDGLLIAMAPTTATYEEDQYQAVYGKAIPALVEALKLRSSHRPLHVSYLSSAGIYGNQSGELCTELTPPDLSSSTNALLADAESAVLSLNDDSATPACVLRLGGIYGPGKNISSYILSASGQCVPKNGNHINAWVHLQDIIKGIDFAYRRRLQGIYNLVDDMQYTRRQ
;
A
#
# COMPACT_ATOMS: atom_id res chain seq x y z
N SER A 1 23.11 -22.77 -3.61
CA SER A 1 21.94 -21.89 -3.47
C SER A 1 21.96 -21.31 -2.06
N PHE A 2 22.27 -20.00 -1.97
CA PHE A 2 22.38 -19.27 -0.70
C PHE A 2 21.06 -18.66 -0.21
N LEU A 3 19.94 -19.15 -0.72
CA LEU A 3 18.64 -18.70 -0.20
C LEU A 3 18.24 -19.64 0.92
N GLU A 4 18.36 -19.16 2.16
CA GLU A 4 17.66 -19.76 3.27
C GLU A 4 16.15 -19.84 2.94
N PRO A 5 15.44 -20.84 3.45
CA PRO A 5 14.02 -20.99 3.18
C PRO A 5 13.28 -19.75 3.70
N LEU A 6 12.69 -18.97 2.78
CA LEU A 6 11.87 -17.81 3.11
C LEU A 6 10.49 -18.29 3.63
N ASP A 7 10.09 -17.78 4.79
CA ASP A 7 8.76 -18.00 5.38
C ASP A 7 7.84 -16.79 5.18
N GLY A 8 8.41 -15.62 4.87
CA GLY A 8 7.67 -14.38 4.61
C GLY A 8 8.34 -13.51 3.56
N LEU A 9 7.55 -12.83 2.77
CA LEU A 9 7.98 -11.84 1.79
C LEU A 9 7.19 -10.55 1.97
N LEU A 10 7.90 -9.44 2.14
CA LEU A 10 7.32 -8.11 2.14
C LEU A 10 7.59 -7.42 0.79
N ILE A 11 6.54 -7.05 0.08
CA ILE A 11 6.60 -6.25 -1.13
C ILE A 11 6.37 -4.79 -0.72
N ALA A 12 7.45 -3.99 -0.72
CA ALA A 12 7.43 -2.57 -0.35
C ALA A 12 7.98 -1.69 -1.50
N MET A 13 7.70 -2.09 -2.73
CA MET A 13 8.16 -1.39 -3.91
C MET A 13 7.26 -0.20 -4.23
N ALA A 14 7.87 0.96 -4.46
CA ALA A 14 7.20 2.18 -4.90
C ALA A 14 8.08 2.93 -5.90
N PRO A 15 7.51 3.76 -6.77
CA PRO A 15 8.29 4.68 -7.61
C PRO A 15 9.16 5.60 -6.76
N THR A 16 10.37 5.90 -7.24
CA THR A 16 11.39 6.64 -6.47
C THR A 16 11.29 8.16 -6.65
N THR A 17 10.52 8.64 -7.61
CA THR A 17 10.40 10.08 -7.91
C THR A 17 9.36 10.76 -7.04
N ALA A 18 9.70 12.00 -6.61
CA ALA A 18 8.75 12.90 -5.93
C ALA A 18 7.69 13.46 -6.90
N THR A 19 7.96 13.43 -8.20
CA THR A 19 7.06 13.84 -9.28
C THR A 19 6.44 12.62 -9.93
N TYR A 20 5.17 12.75 -10.31
CA TYR A 20 4.48 11.70 -11.07
C TYR A 20 5.15 11.51 -12.43
N GLU A 21 5.74 10.34 -12.63
CA GLU A 21 6.26 9.86 -13.92
C GLU A 21 5.57 8.55 -14.24
N GLU A 22 4.70 8.55 -15.24
CA GLU A 22 3.86 7.42 -15.61
C GLU A 22 4.68 6.16 -15.90
N ASP A 23 5.83 6.32 -16.57
CA ASP A 23 6.73 5.20 -16.88
C ASP A 23 7.25 4.49 -15.63
N GLN A 24 7.50 5.22 -14.54
CA GLN A 24 7.95 4.61 -13.28
C GLN A 24 6.82 3.88 -12.57
N TYR A 25 5.62 4.42 -12.57
CA TYR A 25 4.44 3.73 -12.05
C TYR A 25 4.15 2.45 -12.85
N GLN A 26 4.21 2.53 -14.18
CA GLN A 26 4.08 1.37 -15.04
C GLN A 26 5.20 0.34 -14.81
N ALA A 27 6.44 0.78 -14.60
CA ALA A 27 7.56 -0.12 -14.33
C ALA A 27 7.39 -0.89 -13.02
N VAL A 28 6.94 -0.23 -11.95
CA VAL A 28 6.76 -0.86 -10.63
C VAL A 28 5.46 -1.65 -10.57
N TYR A 29 4.33 -1.00 -10.76
CA TYR A 29 3.02 -1.60 -10.51
C TYR A 29 2.53 -2.45 -11.70
N GLY A 30 2.80 -2.02 -12.92
CA GLY A 30 2.37 -2.72 -14.12
C GLY A 30 3.30 -3.86 -14.56
N LYS A 31 4.56 -3.86 -14.14
CA LYS A 31 5.54 -4.87 -14.61
C LYS A 31 6.23 -5.61 -13.47
N ALA A 32 6.92 -4.91 -12.56
CA ALA A 32 7.78 -5.56 -11.56
C ALA A 32 6.97 -6.41 -10.57
N ILE A 33 5.86 -5.90 -10.04
CA ILE A 33 5.01 -6.65 -9.09
C ILE A 33 4.36 -7.85 -9.77
N PRO A 34 3.69 -7.74 -10.94
CA PRO A 34 3.16 -8.90 -11.65
C PRO A 34 4.23 -9.95 -11.99
N ALA A 35 5.41 -9.55 -12.45
CA ALA A 35 6.50 -10.47 -12.73
C ALA A 35 6.97 -11.23 -11.48
N LEU A 36 7.06 -10.54 -10.33
CA LEU A 36 7.37 -11.18 -9.05
C LEU A 36 6.30 -12.20 -8.66
N VAL A 37 5.01 -11.85 -8.81
CA VAL A 37 3.90 -12.76 -8.51
C VAL A 37 3.97 -14.01 -9.37
N GLU A 38 4.21 -13.88 -10.68
CA GLU A 38 4.37 -15.04 -11.57
C GLU A 38 5.57 -15.92 -11.17
N ALA A 39 6.69 -15.31 -10.77
CA ALA A 39 7.83 -16.06 -10.25
C ALA A 39 7.50 -16.80 -8.95
N LEU A 40 6.67 -16.23 -8.07
CA LEU A 40 6.21 -16.88 -6.84
C LEU A 40 5.28 -18.05 -7.13
N LYS A 41 4.40 -17.94 -8.12
CA LYS A 41 3.51 -19.05 -8.57
C LYS A 41 4.31 -20.23 -9.12
N LEU A 42 5.41 -19.96 -9.80
CA LEU A 42 6.30 -20.98 -10.36
C LEU A 42 7.26 -21.60 -9.34
N ARG A 43 7.19 -21.17 -8.09
CA ARG A 43 8.09 -21.64 -7.03
C ARG A 43 7.87 -23.13 -6.73
N SER A 44 8.90 -23.93 -6.91
CA SER A 44 8.87 -25.38 -6.65
C SER A 44 8.89 -25.79 -5.16
N SER A 45 8.98 -24.80 -4.25
CA SER A 45 9.05 -25.06 -2.81
C SER A 45 7.64 -25.24 -2.23
N HIS A 46 7.40 -26.38 -1.60
CA HIS A 46 6.16 -26.63 -0.84
C HIS A 46 6.14 -26.00 0.56
N ARG A 47 7.16 -25.20 0.91
CA ARG A 47 7.15 -24.48 2.20
C ARG A 47 6.17 -23.32 2.14
N PRO A 48 5.32 -23.18 3.18
CA PRO A 48 4.39 -22.07 3.24
C PRO A 48 5.13 -20.73 3.26
N LEU A 49 4.78 -19.83 2.35
CA LEU A 49 5.31 -18.46 2.27
C LEU A 49 4.15 -17.49 2.49
N HIS A 50 4.26 -16.57 3.45
CA HIS A 50 3.30 -15.47 3.57
C HIS A 50 3.79 -14.26 2.78
N VAL A 51 2.91 -13.64 1.98
CA VAL A 51 3.22 -12.44 1.21
C VAL A 51 2.43 -11.26 1.75
N SER A 52 3.10 -10.18 2.15
CA SER A 52 2.47 -8.90 2.50
C SER A 52 2.86 -7.85 1.46
N TYR A 53 1.87 -7.17 0.86
CA TYR A 53 2.09 -6.07 -0.07
C TYR A 53 1.67 -4.75 0.55
N LEU A 54 2.58 -3.77 0.59
CA LEU A 54 2.27 -2.41 1.03
C LEU A 54 1.72 -1.61 -0.15
N SER A 55 0.44 -1.35 -0.11
CA SER A 55 -0.30 -0.53 -1.05
C SER A 55 -0.64 0.84 -0.43
N SER A 56 -1.53 1.60 -1.03
CA SER A 56 -1.91 2.94 -0.61
C SER A 56 -3.43 3.09 -0.46
N ALA A 57 -3.87 3.69 0.64
CA ALA A 57 -5.26 4.12 0.80
C ALA A 57 -5.66 5.24 -0.19
N GLY A 58 -4.68 5.87 -0.86
CA GLY A 58 -4.93 6.78 -1.97
C GLY A 58 -5.68 6.16 -3.15
N ILE A 59 -5.72 4.83 -3.23
CA ILE A 59 -6.47 4.07 -4.25
C ILE A 59 -7.98 4.38 -4.23
N TYR A 60 -8.53 4.79 -3.09
CA TYR A 60 -9.94 5.17 -2.98
C TYR A 60 -10.29 6.49 -3.66
N GLY A 61 -9.29 7.33 -3.99
CA GLY A 61 -9.52 8.65 -4.54
C GLY A 61 -10.20 9.59 -3.55
N ASN A 62 -11.03 10.51 -4.09
CA ASN A 62 -11.77 11.48 -3.29
C ASN A 62 -13.20 11.00 -3.02
N GLN A 63 -13.48 10.53 -1.84
CA GLN A 63 -14.79 10.07 -1.41
C GLN A 63 -15.61 11.17 -0.70
N SER A 64 -15.23 12.44 -0.87
CA SER A 64 -15.97 13.60 -0.32
C SER A 64 -16.21 13.58 1.20
N GLY A 65 -15.39 12.85 1.95
CA GLY A 65 -15.47 12.70 3.39
C GLY A 65 -16.27 11.47 3.84
N GLU A 66 -16.72 10.63 2.92
CA GLU A 66 -17.36 9.36 3.28
C GLU A 66 -16.35 8.36 3.83
N LEU A 67 -16.83 7.47 4.69
CA LEU A 67 -16.00 6.41 5.27
C LEU A 67 -15.64 5.36 4.22
N CYS A 68 -14.34 5.17 3.99
CA CYS A 68 -13.82 4.09 3.15
C CYS A 68 -13.53 2.85 4.00
N THR A 69 -14.02 1.73 3.54
CA THR A 69 -13.70 0.41 4.07
C THR A 69 -12.96 -0.40 3.02
N GLU A 70 -12.48 -1.58 3.36
CA GLU A 70 -11.82 -2.50 2.43
C GLU A 70 -12.76 -2.95 1.29
N LEU A 71 -14.08 -2.84 1.49
CA LEU A 71 -15.12 -3.13 0.49
C LEU A 71 -15.39 -1.94 -0.46
N THR A 72 -14.90 -0.75 -0.13
CA THR A 72 -15.04 0.42 -0.99
C THR A 72 -14.24 0.19 -2.29
N PRO A 73 -14.85 0.30 -3.46
CA PRO A 73 -14.15 0.08 -4.72
C PRO A 73 -13.03 1.12 -4.94
N PRO A 74 -11.94 0.73 -5.60
CA PRO A 74 -10.92 1.66 -6.04
C PRO A 74 -11.48 2.73 -6.99
N ASP A 75 -10.96 3.95 -6.90
CA ASP A 75 -11.21 5.01 -7.88
C ASP A 75 -10.29 4.80 -9.10
N LEU A 76 -10.81 4.17 -10.13
CA LEU A 76 -10.06 3.87 -11.37
C LEU A 76 -10.03 5.03 -12.37
N SER A 77 -10.49 6.22 -12.00
CA SER A 77 -10.42 7.41 -12.89
C SER A 77 -8.98 7.89 -13.11
N SER A 78 -8.07 7.53 -12.21
CA SER A 78 -6.64 7.80 -12.31
C SER A 78 -5.89 6.57 -12.85
N SER A 79 -5.01 6.77 -13.86
CA SER A 79 -4.13 5.71 -14.38
C SER A 79 -3.26 5.09 -13.28
N THR A 80 -2.80 5.90 -12.33
CA THR A 80 -2.04 5.41 -11.16
C THR A 80 -2.84 4.45 -10.31
N ASN A 81 -4.10 4.80 -10.00
CA ASN A 81 -4.96 3.94 -9.20
C ASN A 81 -5.33 2.65 -9.92
N ALA A 82 -5.51 2.72 -11.25
CA ALA A 82 -5.74 1.51 -12.06
C ALA A 82 -4.55 0.56 -11.97
N LEU A 83 -3.32 1.06 -12.18
CA LEU A 83 -2.09 0.26 -12.04
C LEU A 83 -1.92 -0.32 -10.63
N LEU A 84 -2.24 0.47 -9.61
CA LEU A 84 -2.16 0.02 -8.22
C LEU A 84 -3.18 -1.10 -7.93
N ALA A 85 -4.41 -0.97 -8.45
CA ALA A 85 -5.46 -1.97 -8.32
C ALA A 85 -5.09 -3.28 -9.05
N ASP A 86 -4.48 -3.18 -10.23
CA ASP A 86 -3.98 -4.35 -10.96
C ASP A 86 -2.87 -5.06 -10.19
N ALA A 87 -1.94 -4.30 -9.57
CA ALA A 87 -0.89 -4.86 -8.73
C ALA A 87 -1.46 -5.56 -7.47
N GLU A 88 -2.46 -4.96 -6.80
CA GLU A 88 -3.17 -5.59 -5.68
C GLU A 88 -3.84 -6.90 -6.12
N SER A 89 -4.54 -6.88 -7.24
CA SER A 89 -5.22 -8.05 -7.80
C SER A 89 -4.23 -9.17 -8.13
N ALA A 90 -3.08 -8.82 -8.72
CA ALA A 90 -2.02 -9.78 -8.99
C ALA A 90 -1.51 -10.44 -7.68
N VAL A 91 -1.22 -9.66 -6.64
CA VAL A 91 -0.77 -10.21 -5.35
C VAL A 91 -1.85 -11.09 -4.72
N LEU A 92 -3.11 -10.67 -4.73
CA LEU A 92 -4.22 -11.45 -4.16
C LEU A 92 -4.47 -12.76 -4.88
N SER A 93 -4.10 -12.89 -6.17
CA SER A 93 -4.20 -14.15 -6.91
C SER A 93 -3.26 -15.26 -6.36
N LEU A 94 -2.31 -14.92 -5.48
CA LEU A 94 -1.52 -15.91 -4.75
C LEU A 94 -2.37 -16.73 -3.76
N ASN A 95 -3.50 -16.20 -3.31
CA ASN A 95 -4.43 -16.91 -2.41
C ASN A 95 -5.14 -18.09 -3.05
N ASP A 96 -5.06 -18.24 -4.38
CA ASP A 96 -5.58 -19.41 -5.08
C ASP A 96 -4.76 -20.66 -4.72
N ASP A 97 -3.51 -20.48 -4.26
CA ASP A 97 -2.66 -21.53 -3.69
C ASP A 97 -2.58 -21.36 -2.16
N SER A 98 -3.08 -22.35 -1.43
CA SER A 98 -3.06 -22.37 0.05
C SER A 98 -1.66 -22.33 0.66
N ALA A 99 -0.61 -22.65 -0.11
CA ALA A 99 0.78 -22.57 0.35
C ALA A 99 1.34 -21.13 0.38
N THR A 100 0.66 -20.18 -0.29
CA THR A 100 1.15 -18.81 -0.42
C THR A 100 0.09 -17.77 -0.05
N PRO A 101 -0.40 -17.75 1.21
CA PRO A 101 -1.35 -16.74 1.65
C PRO A 101 -0.77 -15.34 1.49
N ALA A 102 -1.56 -14.43 0.91
CA ALA A 102 -1.17 -13.07 0.60
C ALA A 102 -2.17 -12.04 1.10
N CYS A 103 -1.66 -10.92 1.62
CA CYS A 103 -2.49 -9.78 1.98
C CYS A 103 -1.96 -8.47 1.41
N VAL A 104 -2.86 -7.54 1.22
CA VAL A 104 -2.61 -6.15 0.82
C VAL A 104 -2.89 -5.24 2.00
N LEU A 105 -1.91 -4.41 2.37
CA LEU A 105 -2.03 -3.40 3.40
C LEU A 105 -2.10 -2.02 2.72
N ARG A 106 -3.29 -1.41 2.68
CA ARG A 106 -3.50 -0.05 2.15
C ARG A 106 -3.13 0.95 3.21
N LEU A 107 -1.96 1.57 3.06
CA LEU A 107 -1.41 2.51 4.03
C LEU A 107 -1.99 3.92 3.82
N GLY A 108 -2.28 4.60 4.92
CA GLY A 108 -2.48 6.05 4.95
C GLY A 108 -1.18 6.81 4.67
N GLY A 109 -1.22 8.14 4.76
CA GLY A 109 -0.04 8.98 4.70
C GLY A 109 0.93 8.61 5.82
N ILE A 110 2.17 8.24 5.47
CA ILE A 110 3.15 7.73 6.44
C ILE A 110 3.81 8.88 7.18
N TYR A 111 3.85 8.79 8.53
CA TYR A 111 4.59 9.71 9.37
C TYR A 111 5.41 8.99 10.44
N GLY A 112 6.32 9.72 11.09
CA GLY A 112 7.19 9.18 12.15
C GLY A 112 8.64 9.62 11.97
N PRO A 113 9.60 8.94 12.61
CA PRO A 113 11.01 9.25 12.47
C PRO A 113 11.47 9.32 11.01
N GLY A 114 12.07 10.44 10.62
CA GLY A 114 12.51 10.69 9.24
C GLY A 114 11.40 11.14 8.26
N LYS A 115 10.12 11.10 8.66
CA LYS A 115 8.97 11.61 7.89
C LYS A 115 8.11 12.52 8.77
N ASN A 116 8.54 13.76 8.94
CA ASN A 116 7.88 14.73 9.82
C ASN A 116 6.75 15.46 9.06
N ILE A 117 5.50 15.25 9.50
CA ILE A 117 4.32 15.94 8.96
C ILE A 117 4.49 17.46 9.05
N SER A 118 5.05 17.96 10.15
CA SER A 118 5.26 19.41 10.34
C SER A 118 6.16 19.99 9.26
N SER A 119 7.22 19.30 8.84
CA SER A 119 8.09 19.73 7.75
C SER A 119 7.34 19.79 6.42
N TYR A 120 6.45 18.83 6.16
CA TYR A 120 5.59 18.82 4.97
C TYR A 120 4.62 20.01 4.97
N ILE A 121 3.97 20.28 6.11
CA ILE A 121 3.06 21.43 6.26
C ILE A 121 3.80 22.75 6.12
N LEU A 122 4.98 22.87 6.75
CA LEU A 122 5.81 24.08 6.68
C LEU A 122 6.32 24.34 5.25
N SER A 123 6.65 23.32 4.49
CA SER A 123 7.09 23.47 3.09
C SER A 123 5.97 24.01 2.18
N ALA A 124 4.71 23.79 2.54
CA ALA A 124 3.54 24.33 1.85
C ALA A 124 3.10 25.72 2.38
N SER A 125 3.79 26.27 3.40
CA SER A 125 3.46 27.58 3.98
C SER A 125 3.56 28.69 2.93
N GLY A 126 2.50 29.49 2.82
CA GLY A 126 2.39 30.57 1.83
C GLY A 126 2.02 30.09 0.41
N GLN A 127 1.83 28.79 0.20
CA GLN A 127 1.37 28.27 -1.08
C GLN A 127 -0.13 27.98 -1.06
N CYS A 128 -0.81 28.24 -2.18
CA CYS A 128 -2.19 27.84 -2.35
C CYS A 128 -2.21 26.32 -2.63
N VAL A 129 -2.64 25.52 -1.66
CA VAL A 129 -2.83 24.08 -1.85
C VAL A 129 -4.20 23.88 -2.52
N PRO A 130 -4.28 23.37 -3.76
CA PRO A 130 -5.53 23.22 -4.50
C PRO A 130 -6.36 22.06 -3.99
N LYS A 131 -6.64 22.03 -2.68
CA LYS A 131 -7.44 21.00 -2.02
C LYS A 131 -8.36 21.63 -0.98
N ASN A 132 -9.57 21.13 -0.93
CA ASN A 132 -10.55 21.54 0.08
C ASN A 132 -9.99 21.32 1.49
N GLY A 133 -10.04 22.35 2.36
CA GLY A 133 -9.60 22.25 3.75
C GLY A 133 -10.40 21.26 4.61
N ASN A 134 -11.54 20.77 4.12
CA ASN A 134 -12.36 19.74 4.78
C ASN A 134 -11.92 18.31 4.40
N HIS A 135 -10.91 18.16 3.53
CA HIS A 135 -10.40 16.86 3.17
C HIS A 135 -9.80 16.16 4.41
N ILE A 136 -10.31 14.98 4.72
CA ILE A 136 -9.78 14.14 5.79
C ILE A 136 -8.57 13.39 5.23
N ASN A 137 -7.43 13.48 5.93
CA ASN A 137 -6.27 12.68 5.59
C ASN A 137 -6.23 11.47 6.51
N ALA A 138 -6.22 10.28 5.93
CA ALA A 138 -5.84 9.09 6.66
C ALA A 138 -4.33 9.06 6.83
N TRP A 139 -3.84 8.92 8.05
CA TRP A 139 -2.43 8.84 8.38
C TRP A 139 -2.12 7.49 9.01
N VAL A 140 -0.84 7.11 9.04
CA VAL A 140 -0.36 5.93 9.76
C VAL A 140 1.07 6.17 10.26
N HIS A 141 1.32 5.85 11.51
CA HIS A 141 2.66 5.96 12.07
C HIS A 141 3.54 4.79 11.63
N LEU A 142 4.82 5.07 11.35
CA LEU A 142 5.78 4.06 10.87
C LEU A 142 5.86 2.82 11.78
N GLN A 143 5.79 3.00 13.10
CA GLN A 143 5.81 1.87 14.04
C GLN A 143 4.56 0.99 13.94
N ASP A 144 3.40 1.58 13.62
CA ASP A 144 2.16 0.81 13.46
C ASP A 144 2.14 0.06 12.13
N ILE A 145 2.81 0.60 11.09
CA ILE A 145 3.07 -0.17 9.87
C ILE A 145 3.90 -1.42 10.19
N ILE A 146 4.99 -1.28 10.98
CA ILE A 146 5.85 -2.42 11.36
C ILE A 146 5.06 -3.46 12.14
N LYS A 147 4.25 -3.03 13.12
CA LYS A 147 3.37 -3.93 13.89
C LYS A 147 2.33 -4.61 13.00
N GLY A 148 1.74 -3.87 12.07
CA GLY A 148 0.76 -4.38 11.11
C GLY A 148 1.35 -5.46 10.21
N ILE A 149 2.56 -5.26 9.70
CA ILE A 149 3.30 -6.25 8.90
C ILE A 149 3.59 -7.52 9.74
N ASP A 150 4.12 -7.36 10.95
CA ASP A 150 4.40 -8.50 11.86
C ASP A 150 3.13 -9.28 12.20
N PHE A 151 2.04 -8.56 12.48
CA PHE A 151 0.74 -9.16 12.74
C PHE A 151 0.21 -9.94 11.54
N ALA A 152 0.26 -9.34 10.34
CA ALA A 152 -0.18 -9.96 9.10
C ALA A 152 0.62 -11.24 8.82
N TYR A 153 1.94 -11.19 8.97
CA TYR A 153 2.81 -12.34 8.81
C TYR A 153 2.49 -13.46 9.81
N ARG A 154 2.43 -13.15 11.11
CA ARG A 154 2.18 -14.16 12.17
C ARG A 154 0.80 -14.80 12.08
N ARG A 155 -0.20 -14.04 11.65
CA ARG A 155 -1.58 -14.51 11.48
C ARG A 155 -1.86 -15.07 10.10
N ARG A 156 -0.90 -14.99 9.18
CA ARG A 156 -1.04 -15.39 7.78
C ARG A 156 -2.30 -14.79 7.15
N LEU A 157 -2.46 -13.47 7.33
CA LEU A 157 -3.63 -12.76 6.85
C LEU A 157 -3.76 -12.89 5.34
N GLN A 158 -4.99 -12.95 4.87
CA GLN A 158 -5.34 -12.97 3.44
C GLN A 158 -6.33 -11.85 3.16
N GLY A 159 -6.29 -11.28 1.96
CA GLY A 159 -7.21 -10.23 1.54
C GLY A 159 -6.66 -8.82 1.75
N ILE A 160 -7.55 -7.84 1.83
CA ILE A 160 -7.21 -6.40 1.88
C ILE A 160 -7.48 -5.88 3.30
N TYR A 161 -6.60 -5.02 3.78
CA TYR A 161 -6.73 -4.33 5.07
C TYR A 161 -6.30 -2.86 4.94
N ASN A 162 -7.10 -1.96 5.49
CA ASN A 162 -6.69 -0.58 5.67
C ASN A 162 -5.80 -0.47 6.92
N LEU A 163 -4.67 0.19 6.78
CA LEU A 163 -3.75 0.44 7.88
C LEU A 163 -3.59 1.94 8.05
N VAL A 164 -4.41 2.49 8.94
CA VAL A 164 -4.57 3.92 9.21
C VAL A 164 -4.75 4.15 10.70
N ASP A 165 -4.44 5.36 11.17
CA ASP A 165 -4.69 5.78 12.54
C ASP A 165 -6.19 5.94 12.82
N ASP A 166 -6.59 5.80 14.07
CA ASP A 166 -7.94 6.09 14.53
C ASP A 166 -8.29 7.59 14.46
N MET A 167 -7.27 8.45 14.35
CA MET A 167 -7.41 9.89 14.36
C MET A 167 -7.65 10.41 12.94
N GLN A 168 -8.86 10.90 12.70
CA GLN A 168 -9.25 11.51 11.43
C GLN A 168 -9.35 13.02 11.60
N TYR A 169 -8.32 13.74 11.17
CA TYR A 169 -8.33 15.20 11.17
C TYR A 169 -8.54 15.76 9.76
N THR A 170 -9.34 16.82 9.71
CA THR A 170 -9.40 17.65 8.51
C THR A 170 -8.11 18.48 8.40
N ARG A 171 -7.82 19.00 7.22
CA ARG A 171 -6.65 19.92 7.03
C ARG A 171 -6.77 21.24 7.77
N ARG A 172 -7.96 21.60 8.28
CA ARG A 172 -8.22 22.82 9.07
C ARG A 172 -7.96 22.63 10.56
N GLN A 173 -7.90 21.41 11.04
CA GLN A 173 -7.62 21.04 12.42
C GLN A 173 -6.13 20.74 12.62
#